data_d0d07fddf2a1d50de08e4b35b345ba01
#
_entry.id   d0d07fddf2a1d50de08e4b35b345ba01
#
_cell.length_a   1.000
_cell.length_b   1.000
_cell.length_c   1.000
_cell.angle_alpha   90.00
_cell.angle_beta   90.00
_cell.angle_gamma   90.00
#
_symmetry.space_group_name_H-M   'P 1'
#
loop_
_entity.id
_entity.type
_entity.pdbx_description
1 polymer ?
#
loop_
_entity_poly.entity_id
_entity_poly.type
_entity_poly.pdbx_seq_one_letter_code
_entity_poly.pdbx_strand_id
1 'polypeptide(L)'
;MAILGLAGGSTRAGEVVAYKQVSLPAPELYGTGFYGALDLGANLFQNRGDTRMFTDHPDPFTTDIIKINPDNDVGFFGGIKLGYVFGTGIIRPTVEGDFFYNGFSGDGNSKLIEIFDPCAGNPLCLAPIFFTSRKGQVSSWVNTGAFMGNFILRFAFGRFQPYAGAGVGVYYAQSANVEVNTPTRVISISGEDHADLAWQVVAGTDYYWNPKLSTFIEYRWLHYTSSQIDTREDRDLAQHLLGAGLRIHF
;
A
#
# COMPACT_ATOMS: atom_id res chain seq x y z
N MET A 1 -33.63 -95.06 36.32
CA MET A 1 -33.59 -93.89 37.20
C MET A 1 -32.27 -93.14 36.91
N ALA A 2 -32.29 -92.11 36.11
CA ALA A 2 -31.12 -91.40 35.66
C ALA A 2 -31.10 -90.00 36.32
N ILE A 3 -30.03 -89.69 37.01
CA ILE A 3 -29.81 -88.37 37.65
C ILE A 3 -28.92 -87.54 36.72
N LEU A 4 -29.51 -86.51 36.14
CA LEU A 4 -28.75 -85.51 35.43
C LEU A 4 -28.07 -84.55 36.44
N GLY A 5 -26.74 -84.48 36.40
CA GLY A 5 -25.99 -83.47 37.14
C GLY A 5 -25.84 -82.20 36.26
N LEU A 6 -26.38 -81.07 36.71
CA LEU A 6 -26.14 -79.70 36.12
C LEU A 6 -24.80 -79.17 36.65
N ALA A 7 -23.85 -79.06 35.78
CA ALA A 7 -22.61 -78.35 36.03
C ALA A 7 -22.84 -76.83 35.79
N GLY A 8 -22.88 -76.03 36.84
CA GLY A 8 -22.93 -74.59 36.84
C GLY A 8 -21.57 -73.99 36.42
N GLY A 9 -21.48 -73.53 35.22
CA GLY A 9 -20.32 -72.73 34.78
C GLY A 9 -20.39 -71.29 35.26
N SER A 10 -19.50 -70.89 36.18
CA SER A 10 -19.32 -69.50 36.61
C SER A 10 -18.63 -68.73 35.49
N THR A 11 -19.38 -67.91 34.79
CA THR A 11 -18.82 -66.92 33.92
C THR A 11 -18.15 -65.82 34.72
N ARG A 12 -16.82 -65.81 34.78
CA ARG A 12 -16.06 -64.65 35.23
C ARG A 12 -16.28 -63.51 34.24
N ALA A 13 -17.03 -62.47 34.65
CA ALA A 13 -17.08 -61.22 33.97
C ALA A 13 -15.66 -60.65 33.97
N GLY A 14 -15.04 -60.54 32.76
CA GLY A 14 -13.76 -59.94 32.65
C GLY A 14 -13.86 -58.45 33.03
N GLU A 15 -12.96 -58.07 33.92
CA GLU A 15 -12.81 -56.64 34.30
C GLU A 15 -12.50 -55.82 33.06
N VAL A 16 -13.45 -54.99 32.64
CA VAL A 16 -13.25 -54.05 31.52
C VAL A 16 -12.33 -52.97 32.07
N VAL A 17 -11.05 -53.06 31.73
CA VAL A 17 -10.08 -52.00 32.01
C VAL A 17 -10.53 -50.77 31.22
N ALA A 18 -11.19 -49.83 31.86
CA ALA A 18 -11.54 -48.54 31.27
C ALA A 18 -10.25 -47.77 31.08
N TYR A 19 -9.72 -47.81 29.88
CA TYR A 19 -8.64 -46.92 29.49
C TYR A 19 -9.19 -45.50 29.56
N LYS A 20 -8.67 -44.70 30.49
CA LYS A 20 -8.93 -43.28 30.57
C LYS A 20 -8.47 -42.69 29.22
N GLN A 21 -9.43 -42.40 28.36
CA GLN A 21 -9.12 -41.65 27.10
C GLN A 21 -8.47 -40.33 27.49
N VAL A 22 -7.17 -40.24 27.28
CA VAL A 22 -6.46 -38.98 27.38
C VAL A 22 -7.05 -38.13 26.26
N SER A 23 -7.90 -37.17 26.62
CA SER A 23 -8.38 -36.19 25.64
C SER A 23 -7.17 -35.48 25.07
N LEU A 24 -6.92 -35.66 23.77
CA LEU A 24 -5.91 -34.87 23.10
C LEU A 24 -6.22 -33.40 23.36
N PRO A 25 -5.22 -32.59 23.73
CA PRO A 25 -5.44 -31.16 23.89
C PRO A 25 -6.05 -30.58 22.60
N ALA A 26 -7.08 -29.78 22.78
CA ALA A 26 -7.70 -29.11 21.61
C ALA A 26 -6.62 -28.37 20.83
N PRO A 27 -6.62 -28.44 19.48
CA PRO A 27 -5.64 -27.78 18.69
C PRO A 27 -5.67 -26.28 19.00
N GLU A 28 -4.51 -25.70 19.28
CA GLU A 28 -4.39 -24.27 19.52
C GLU A 28 -4.85 -23.49 18.28
N LEU A 29 -5.85 -22.62 18.46
CA LEU A 29 -6.36 -21.75 17.42
C LEU A 29 -5.58 -20.44 17.43
N TYR A 30 -4.80 -20.22 16.39
CA TYR A 30 -4.04 -18.99 16.19
C TYR A 30 -4.85 -17.99 15.37
N GLY A 31 -4.87 -16.72 15.77
CA GLY A 31 -5.32 -15.61 14.93
C GLY A 31 -6.79 -15.64 14.54
N THR A 32 -7.69 -15.70 15.51
CA THR A 32 -9.14 -15.58 15.29
C THR A 32 -9.69 -14.37 16.04
N GLY A 33 -10.84 -13.87 15.62
CA GLY A 33 -11.52 -12.76 16.29
C GLY A 33 -10.96 -11.39 15.91
N PHE A 34 -11.18 -10.42 16.80
CA PHE A 34 -10.69 -9.06 16.62
C PHE A 34 -9.18 -8.95 16.76
N TYR A 35 -8.58 -8.08 15.98
CA TYR A 35 -7.16 -7.73 16.11
C TYR A 35 -6.89 -6.27 15.80
N GLY A 36 -5.79 -5.78 16.38
CA GLY A 36 -5.14 -4.55 16.01
C GLY A 36 -3.73 -4.83 15.52
N ALA A 37 -3.23 -4.06 14.57
CA ALA A 37 -1.87 -4.21 14.07
C ALA A 37 -1.22 -2.86 13.80
N LEU A 38 0.11 -2.86 13.88
CA LEU A 38 0.97 -1.74 13.48
C LEU A 38 1.95 -2.26 12.45
N ASP A 39 2.19 -1.47 11.41
CA ASP A 39 3.18 -1.79 10.40
C ASP A 39 4.03 -0.56 10.02
N LEU A 40 5.19 -0.88 9.48
CA LEU A 40 6.10 0.09 8.90
C LEU A 40 6.85 -0.58 7.74
N GLY A 41 7.31 0.23 6.79
CA GLY A 41 8.00 -0.33 5.63
C GLY A 41 8.46 0.71 4.64
N ALA A 42 8.88 0.20 3.49
CA ALA A 42 9.32 0.99 2.35
C ALA A 42 8.23 1.11 1.30
N ASN A 43 8.13 2.29 0.72
CA ASN A 43 7.30 2.58 -0.43
C ASN A 43 8.17 2.79 -1.66
N LEU A 44 7.89 2.04 -2.70
CA LEU A 44 8.49 2.21 -4.01
C LEU A 44 7.45 2.88 -4.92
N PHE A 45 7.59 4.17 -5.09
CA PHE A 45 6.75 4.93 -6.00
C PHE A 45 7.22 4.70 -7.44
N GLN A 46 6.36 4.16 -8.30
CA GLN A 46 6.65 4.04 -9.71
C GLN A 46 6.10 5.25 -10.46
N ASN A 47 6.99 6.19 -10.75
CA ASN A 47 6.71 7.18 -11.77
C ASN A 47 7.11 6.58 -13.12
N ARG A 48 6.16 6.33 -13.99
CA ARG A 48 6.40 5.70 -15.30
C ARG A 48 6.98 6.68 -16.34
N GLY A 49 7.94 7.54 -15.91
CA GLY A 49 8.75 8.31 -16.84
C GLY A 49 8.01 9.42 -17.58
N ASP A 50 6.86 9.84 -17.13
CA ASP A 50 6.11 10.91 -17.76
C ASP A 50 6.72 12.26 -17.44
N THR A 51 7.27 12.89 -18.47
CA THR A 51 7.76 14.25 -18.40
C THR A 51 6.59 15.20 -18.20
N ARG A 52 6.52 15.86 -17.06
CA ARG A 52 5.55 16.95 -16.85
C ARG A 52 6.03 18.19 -17.58
N MET A 53 5.14 18.81 -18.34
CA MET A 53 5.41 20.05 -19.03
C MET A 53 4.52 21.16 -18.50
N PHE A 54 5.15 22.24 -18.03
CA PHE A 54 4.45 23.45 -17.62
C PHE A 54 4.86 24.57 -18.59
N THR A 55 3.91 25.40 -18.95
CA THR A 55 4.17 26.57 -19.78
C THR A 55 3.85 27.81 -18.95
N ASP A 56 4.80 28.69 -18.83
CA ASP A 56 4.68 30.00 -18.16
C ASP A 56 5.02 31.12 -19.13
N HIS A 57 4.35 32.25 -18.95
CA HIS A 57 4.55 33.45 -19.74
C HIS A 57 4.94 34.62 -18.83
N PRO A 58 6.22 34.71 -18.41
CA PRO A 58 6.66 35.74 -17.47
C PRO A 58 6.50 37.16 -18.02
N ASP A 59 6.50 37.31 -19.33
CA ASP A 59 6.26 38.56 -20.07
C ASP A 59 5.69 38.26 -21.48
N PRO A 60 5.18 39.26 -22.23
CA PRO A 60 4.59 39.04 -23.55
C PRO A 60 5.53 38.46 -24.61
N PHE A 61 6.84 38.57 -24.38
CA PHE A 61 7.88 38.17 -25.34
C PHE A 61 8.53 36.83 -24.98
N THR A 62 8.33 36.32 -23.74
CA THR A 62 8.99 35.13 -23.25
C THR A 62 7.98 34.02 -22.93
N THR A 63 8.25 32.84 -23.46
CA THR A 63 7.53 31.61 -23.11
C THR A 63 8.50 30.62 -22.49
N ASP A 64 8.25 30.24 -21.28
CA ASP A 64 9.01 29.23 -20.56
C ASP A 64 8.32 27.89 -20.64
N ILE A 65 9.02 26.88 -21.11
CA ILE A 65 8.58 25.48 -21.07
C ILE A 65 9.45 24.75 -20.04
N ILE A 66 8.84 24.36 -18.95
CA ILE A 66 9.49 23.62 -17.87
C ILE A 66 9.16 22.15 -18.05
N LYS A 67 10.18 21.32 -18.29
CA LYS A 67 10.06 19.88 -18.35
C LYS A 67 10.62 19.30 -17.05
N ILE A 68 9.80 18.54 -16.32
CA ILE A 68 10.17 17.87 -15.07
C ILE A 68 10.16 16.36 -15.31
N ASN A 69 11.29 15.72 -15.05
CA ASN A 69 11.42 14.27 -15.02
C ASN A 69 11.62 13.87 -13.56
N PRO A 70 10.58 13.41 -12.87
CA PRO A 70 10.72 12.93 -11.51
C PRO A 70 11.45 11.59 -11.52
N ASP A 71 12.35 11.40 -10.56
CA ASP A 71 13.04 10.14 -10.32
C ASP A 71 12.17 9.20 -9.48
N ASN A 72 12.41 7.88 -9.61
CA ASN A 72 11.78 6.90 -8.74
C ASN A 72 12.45 6.94 -7.38
N ASP A 73 11.70 7.31 -6.35
CA ASP A 73 12.23 7.43 -5.00
C ASP A 73 11.67 6.37 -4.07
N VAL A 74 12.46 6.02 -3.05
CA VAL A 74 12.06 5.11 -1.99
C VAL A 74 11.63 5.93 -0.80
N GLY A 75 10.35 5.86 -0.45
CA GLY A 75 9.80 6.47 0.74
C GLY A 75 9.61 5.46 1.88
N PHE A 76 9.21 5.99 3.05
CA PHE A 76 8.83 5.19 4.20
C PHE A 76 7.35 5.37 4.49
N PHE A 77 6.71 4.30 4.91
CA PHE A 77 5.34 4.35 5.38
C PHE A 77 5.21 3.73 6.77
N GLY A 78 4.18 4.16 7.50
CA GLY A 78 3.74 3.55 8.74
C GLY A 78 2.22 3.50 8.78
N GLY A 79 1.65 2.46 9.36
CA GLY A 79 0.23 2.24 9.35
C GLY A 79 -0.32 1.57 10.60
N ILE A 80 -1.64 1.65 10.74
CA ILE A 80 -2.42 0.96 11.76
C ILE A 80 -3.54 0.18 11.08
N LYS A 81 -3.84 -1.01 11.60
CA LYS A 81 -4.88 -1.88 11.08
C LYS A 81 -5.79 -2.35 12.20
N LEU A 82 -7.07 -2.45 11.90
CA LEU A 82 -8.08 -3.04 12.76
C LEU A 82 -8.88 -4.03 11.92
N GLY A 83 -9.08 -5.24 12.44
CA GLY A 83 -9.79 -6.24 11.65
C GLY A 83 -10.43 -7.33 12.48
N TYR A 84 -11.18 -8.17 11.77
CA TYR A 84 -11.84 -9.32 12.34
C TYR A 84 -11.67 -10.55 11.44
N VAL A 85 -11.17 -11.63 12.03
CA VAL A 85 -10.97 -12.93 11.37
C VAL A 85 -12.14 -13.85 11.68
N PHE A 86 -12.88 -14.26 10.65
CA PHE A 86 -14.05 -15.13 10.77
C PHE A 86 -13.68 -16.60 10.74
N GLY A 87 -14.36 -17.39 11.58
CA GLY A 87 -14.26 -18.85 11.58
C GLY A 87 -12.98 -19.40 12.16
N THR A 88 -12.95 -20.74 12.24
CA THR A 88 -11.86 -21.52 12.86
C THR A 88 -11.26 -22.55 11.90
N GLY A 89 -11.72 -22.57 10.65
CA GLY A 89 -11.27 -23.48 9.60
C GLY A 89 -9.88 -23.14 9.05
N ILE A 90 -9.49 -23.85 8.01
CA ILE A 90 -8.24 -23.63 7.29
C ILE A 90 -8.31 -22.31 6.50
N ILE A 91 -9.45 -22.04 5.86
CA ILE A 91 -9.69 -20.79 5.14
C ILE A 91 -10.49 -19.86 6.05
N ARG A 92 -9.96 -18.67 6.30
CA ARG A 92 -10.54 -17.69 7.22
C ARG A 92 -10.74 -16.35 6.52
N PRO A 93 -11.99 -16.04 6.16
CA PRO A 93 -12.32 -14.71 5.68
C PRO A 93 -12.01 -13.66 6.74
N THR A 94 -11.49 -12.51 6.33
CA THR A 94 -11.11 -11.43 7.22
C THR A 94 -11.55 -10.12 6.62
N VAL A 95 -12.12 -9.24 7.44
CA VAL A 95 -12.39 -7.84 7.09
C VAL A 95 -11.44 -6.97 7.90
N GLU A 96 -10.77 -6.04 7.23
CA GLU A 96 -9.76 -5.18 7.82
C GLU A 96 -9.96 -3.74 7.36
N GLY A 97 -9.92 -2.80 8.30
CA GLY A 97 -9.71 -1.39 8.04
C GLY A 97 -8.23 -1.08 8.21
N ASP A 98 -7.65 -0.38 7.26
CA ASP A 98 -6.22 -0.08 7.19
C ASP A 98 -6.04 1.42 6.94
N PHE A 99 -5.26 2.07 7.78
CA PHE A 99 -4.83 3.45 7.60
C PHE A 99 -3.32 3.50 7.58
N PHE A 100 -2.75 4.06 6.54
CA PHE A 100 -1.32 4.27 6.47
C PHE A 100 -0.98 5.67 5.99
N TYR A 101 0.15 6.17 6.48
CA TYR A 101 0.74 7.43 6.09
C TYR A 101 2.11 7.18 5.49
N ASN A 102 2.42 7.89 4.43
CA ASN A 102 3.58 7.68 3.62
C ASN A 102 4.18 9.02 3.20
N GLY A 103 5.49 9.17 3.39
CA GLY A 103 6.26 10.35 2.99
C GLY A 103 7.42 9.94 2.10
N PHE A 104 7.60 10.65 1.00
CA PHE A 104 8.75 10.47 0.12
C PHE A 104 9.20 11.80 -0.47
N SER A 105 10.49 11.92 -0.80
CA SER A 105 11.01 13.04 -1.57
C SER A 105 10.75 12.78 -3.05
N GLY A 106 10.19 13.76 -3.73
CA GLY A 106 10.01 13.73 -5.18
C GLY A 106 11.12 14.55 -5.85
N ASP A 107 12.36 14.09 -5.70
CA ASP A 107 13.49 14.73 -6.38
C ASP A 107 13.46 14.39 -7.87
N GLY A 108 13.96 15.30 -8.71
CA GLY A 108 13.95 15.08 -10.13
C GLY A 108 14.83 16.06 -10.90
N ASN A 109 15.01 15.77 -12.17
CA ASN A 109 15.71 16.64 -13.09
C ASN A 109 14.72 17.53 -13.82
N SER A 110 14.99 18.82 -13.88
CA SER A 110 14.21 19.76 -14.67
C SER A 110 15.01 20.28 -15.87
N LYS A 111 14.28 20.61 -16.92
CA LYS A 111 14.81 21.30 -18.09
C LYS A 111 13.92 22.49 -18.38
N LEU A 112 14.47 23.68 -18.21
CA LEU A 112 13.85 24.93 -18.64
C LEU A 112 14.22 25.20 -20.09
N ILE A 113 13.23 25.40 -20.95
CA ILE A 113 13.39 25.88 -22.31
C ILE A 113 12.72 27.25 -22.35
N GLU A 114 13.52 28.27 -22.48
CA GLU A 114 13.10 29.68 -22.60
C GLU A 114 13.06 30.03 -24.08
N ILE A 115 11.89 30.45 -24.52
CA ILE A 115 11.64 30.91 -25.93
C ILE A 115 11.40 32.41 -25.88
N PHE A 116 12.31 33.18 -26.42
CA PHE A 116 12.17 34.61 -26.53
C PHE A 116 11.76 35.00 -27.94
N ASP A 117 10.54 35.52 -28.10
CA ASP A 117 10.00 36.06 -29.33
C ASP A 117 9.95 37.59 -29.25
N PRO A 118 10.95 38.29 -29.79
CA PRO A 118 10.98 39.76 -29.75
C PRO A 118 9.85 40.44 -30.55
N CYS A 119 9.13 39.66 -31.33
CA CYS A 119 8.01 40.13 -32.11
C CYS A 119 6.65 39.98 -31.41
N ALA A 120 6.53 39.14 -30.40
CA ALA A 120 5.28 38.85 -29.68
C ALA A 120 4.05 38.66 -30.60
N GLY A 121 4.25 37.93 -31.72
CA GLY A 121 3.19 37.65 -32.68
C GLY A 121 2.90 38.82 -33.66
N ASN A 122 3.70 39.86 -33.69
CA ASN A 122 3.54 40.94 -34.68
C ASN A 122 3.96 40.46 -36.07
N PRO A 123 3.04 40.35 -37.06
CA PRO A 123 3.33 39.80 -38.38
C PRO A 123 4.28 40.66 -39.26
N LEU A 124 4.52 41.88 -38.84
CA LEU A 124 5.44 42.80 -39.54
C LEU A 124 6.86 42.79 -38.98
N CYS A 125 7.07 42.10 -37.88
CA CYS A 125 8.37 41.97 -37.23
C CYS A 125 9.11 40.76 -37.84
N LEU A 126 10.37 40.97 -38.24
CA LEU A 126 11.23 39.94 -38.84
C LEU A 126 12.39 39.53 -37.91
N ALA A 127 12.31 39.80 -36.63
CA ALA A 127 13.36 39.43 -35.70
C ALA A 127 13.36 37.90 -35.44
N PRO A 128 14.54 37.28 -35.30
CA PRO A 128 14.62 35.84 -35.03
C PRO A 128 14.14 35.49 -33.62
N ILE A 129 13.54 34.31 -33.46
CA ILE A 129 13.18 33.73 -32.18
C ILE A 129 14.44 33.09 -31.57
N PHE A 130 14.68 33.35 -30.30
CA PHE A 130 15.82 32.79 -29.56
C PHE A 130 15.36 31.68 -28.62
N PHE A 131 16.15 30.59 -28.56
CA PHE A 131 15.91 29.48 -27.69
C PHE A 131 17.08 29.31 -26.71
N THR A 132 16.79 29.26 -25.43
CA THR A 132 17.77 28.96 -24.41
C THR A 132 17.30 27.71 -23.62
N SER A 133 18.20 26.78 -23.41
CA SER A 133 17.89 25.56 -22.61
C SER A 133 18.81 25.46 -21.42
N ARG A 134 18.25 25.33 -20.26
CA ARG A 134 18.96 25.22 -18.96
C ARG A 134 18.49 23.99 -18.21
N LYS A 135 19.44 23.33 -17.51
CA LYS A 135 19.13 22.22 -16.61
C LYS A 135 18.97 22.77 -15.20
N GLY A 136 17.99 22.27 -14.49
CA GLY A 136 17.73 22.55 -13.09
C GLY A 136 17.46 21.28 -12.31
N GLN A 137 17.37 21.41 -11.01
CA GLN A 137 16.94 20.34 -10.10
C GLN A 137 15.58 20.72 -9.53
N VAL A 138 14.74 19.73 -9.35
CA VAL A 138 13.45 19.85 -8.67
C VAL A 138 13.55 19.08 -7.38
N SER A 139 13.18 19.71 -6.29
CA SER A 139 12.99 19.04 -5.01
C SER A 139 11.57 19.31 -4.56
N SER A 140 10.86 18.24 -4.24
CA SER A 140 9.53 18.32 -3.66
C SER A 140 9.37 17.26 -2.59
N TRP A 141 8.56 17.55 -1.60
CA TRP A 141 8.17 16.58 -0.56
C TRP A 141 6.71 16.25 -0.76
N VAL A 142 6.41 14.96 -0.86
CA VAL A 142 5.04 14.46 -1.04
C VAL A 142 4.65 13.64 0.18
N ASN A 143 3.57 14.05 0.82
CA ASN A 143 2.94 13.32 1.90
C ASN A 143 1.65 12.72 1.40
N THR A 144 1.47 11.44 1.69
CA THR A 144 0.27 10.73 1.27
C THR A 144 -0.30 9.92 2.42
N GLY A 145 -1.60 9.75 2.42
CA GLY A 145 -2.30 8.90 3.36
C GLY A 145 -3.41 8.14 2.65
N ALA A 146 -3.73 6.95 3.14
CA ALA A 146 -4.86 6.20 2.61
C ALA A 146 -5.66 5.55 3.73
N PHE A 147 -6.96 5.52 3.54
CA PHE A 147 -7.90 4.78 4.38
C PHE A 147 -8.55 3.70 3.54
N MET A 148 -8.25 2.43 3.83
CA MET A 148 -8.64 1.29 3.00
C MET A 148 -9.51 0.32 3.77
N GLY A 149 -10.56 -0.22 3.14
CA GLY A 149 -11.31 -1.36 3.60
C GLY A 149 -10.93 -2.60 2.80
N ASN A 150 -10.43 -3.63 3.46
CA ASN A 150 -9.88 -4.83 2.84
C ASN A 150 -10.76 -6.05 3.11
N PHE A 151 -10.90 -6.91 2.12
CA PHE A 151 -11.35 -8.28 2.25
C PHE A 151 -10.18 -9.23 1.98
N ILE A 152 -9.84 -10.05 2.97
CA ILE A 152 -8.64 -10.88 2.97
C ILE A 152 -9.02 -12.33 3.22
N LEU A 153 -8.43 -13.25 2.49
CA LEU A 153 -8.51 -14.68 2.74
C LEU A 153 -7.20 -15.15 3.39
N ARG A 154 -7.29 -15.71 4.60
CA ARG A 154 -6.17 -16.27 5.35
C ARG A 154 -6.20 -17.78 5.28
N PHE A 155 -5.03 -18.39 5.16
CA PHE A 155 -4.85 -19.84 5.13
C PHE A 155 -4.11 -20.25 6.40
N ALA A 156 -4.85 -20.88 7.33
CA ALA A 156 -4.35 -21.20 8.67
C ALA A 156 -3.61 -22.53 8.69
N PHE A 157 -2.30 -22.50 8.49
CA PHE A 157 -1.39 -23.63 8.63
C PHE A 157 -0.65 -23.60 9.99
N GLY A 158 -1.43 -23.64 11.08
CA GLY A 158 -0.88 -23.52 12.42
C GLY A 158 -0.34 -22.10 12.69
N ARG A 159 0.95 -22.00 13.01
CA ARG A 159 1.61 -20.72 13.29
C ARG A 159 1.90 -19.89 12.05
N PHE A 160 1.96 -20.49 10.89
CA PHE A 160 2.21 -19.84 9.63
C PHE A 160 0.90 -19.65 8.87
N GLN A 161 0.52 -18.42 8.61
CA GLN A 161 -0.76 -18.09 7.98
C GLN A 161 -0.56 -17.11 6.82
N PRO A 162 -0.30 -17.63 5.61
CA PRO A 162 -0.28 -16.79 4.42
C PRO A 162 -1.68 -16.26 4.12
N TYR A 163 -1.73 -15.08 3.53
CA TYR A 163 -2.99 -14.44 3.17
C TYR A 163 -2.86 -13.59 1.91
N ALA A 164 -3.98 -13.40 1.25
CA ALA A 164 -4.11 -12.48 0.14
C ALA A 164 -5.51 -11.85 0.14
N GLY A 165 -5.62 -10.65 -0.40
CA GLY A 165 -6.87 -9.92 -0.43
C GLY A 165 -6.84 -8.72 -1.33
N ALA A 166 -7.96 -8.02 -1.37
CA ALA A 166 -8.11 -6.76 -2.08
C ALA A 166 -8.92 -5.78 -1.24
N GLY A 167 -8.73 -4.51 -1.50
CA GLY A 167 -9.42 -3.45 -0.78
C GLY A 167 -9.71 -2.24 -1.65
N VAL A 168 -10.63 -1.43 -1.17
CA VAL A 168 -11.00 -0.14 -1.75
C VAL A 168 -11.02 0.92 -0.65
N GLY A 169 -10.78 2.16 -1.02
CA GLY A 169 -10.75 3.23 -0.05
C GLY A 169 -10.53 4.60 -0.64
N VAL A 170 -10.11 5.51 0.21
CA VAL A 170 -9.79 6.90 -0.16
C VAL A 170 -8.31 7.14 0.08
N TYR A 171 -7.67 7.70 -0.91
CA TYR A 171 -6.30 8.14 -0.88
C TYR A 171 -6.26 9.67 -0.83
N TYR A 172 -5.40 10.20 0.01
CA TYR A 172 -5.16 11.62 0.17
C TYR A 172 -3.69 11.92 -0.12
N ALA A 173 -3.44 12.87 -0.98
CA ALA A 173 -2.10 13.33 -1.30
C ALA A 173 -2.00 14.83 -1.07
N GLN A 174 -0.96 15.22 -0.35
CA GLN A 174 -0.55 16.60 -0.15
C GLN A 174 0.83 16.78 -0.76
N SER A 175 0.91 17.57 -1.81
CA SER A 175 2.19 17.96 -2.39
C SER A 175 2.63 19.29 -1.81
N ALA A 176 3.87 19.35 -1.32
CA ALA A 176 4.50 20.62 -0.99
C ALA A 176 4.73 21.43 -2.28
N ASN A 177 4.95 22.74 -2.13
CA ASN A 177 5.34 23.59 -3.24
C ASN A 177 6.56 22.99 -3.93
N VAL A 178 6.48 22.86 -5.24
CA VAL A 178 7.61 22.38 -6.05
C VAL A 178 8.50 23.58 -6.35
N GLU A 179 9.75 23.54 -5.88
CA GLU A 179 10.74 24.55 -6.21
C GLU A 179 11.62 24.06 -7.36
N VAL A 180 11.54 24.75 -8.49
CA VAL A 180 12.43 24.52 -9.63
C VAL A 180 13.57 25.54 -9.54
N ASN A 181 14.72 25.08 -9.11
CA ASN A 181 15.93 25.90 -9.05
C ASN A 181 16.59 25.95 -10.43
N THR A 182 16.54 27.09 -11.08
CA THR A 182 17.29 27.36 -12.30
C THR A 182 18.46 28.32 -12.00
N PRO A 183 19.51 28.37 -12.81
CA PRO A 183 20.63 29.28 -12.57
C PRO A 183 20.27 30.78 -12.52
N THR A 184 19.09 31.15 -12.99
CA THR A 184 18.66 32.55 -13.05
C THR A 184 17.50 32.89 -12.13
N ARG A 185 16.67 31.92 -11.75
CA ARG A 185 15.52 32.16 -10.88
C ARG A 185 15.02 30.87 -10.23
N VAL A 186 14.33 31.03 -9.12
CA VAL A 186 13.55 29.96 -8.47
C VAL A 186 12.10 30.13 -8.93
N ILE A 187 11.53 29.07 -9.51
CA ILE A 187 10.12 29.02 -9.89
C ILE A 187 9.43 28.15 -8.84
N SER A 188 8.46 28.73 -8.12
CA SER A 188 7.66 28.00 -7.15
C SER A 188 6.31 27.68 -7.78
N ILE A 189 5.97 26.38 -7.84
CA ILE A 189 4.69 25.88 -8.29
C ILE A 189 3.93 25.49 -7.03
N SER A 190 2.76 26.07 -6.80
CA SER A 190 1.92 25.76 -5.64
C SER A 190 1.54 24.29 -5.65
N GLY A 191 1.69 23.65 -4.48
CA GLY A 191 1.17 22.32 -4.26
C GLY A 191 -0.35 22.33 -4.17
N GLU A 192 -0.96 21.24 -4.50
CA GLU A 192 -2.41 21.04 -4.39
C GLU A 192 -2.70 19.79 -3.55
N ASP A 193 -3.80 19.86 -2.80
CA ASP A 193 -4.30 18.75 -2.02
C ASP A 193 -5.36 18.01 -2.83
N HIS A 194 -5.19 16.69 -2.96
CA HIS A 194 -6.13 15.84 -3.70
C HIS A 194 -6.58 14.66 -2.84
N ALA A 195 -7.85 14.30 -2.98
CA ALA A 195 -8.42 13.09 -2.39
C ALA A 195 -9.13 12.30 -3.48
N ASP A 196 -8.68 11.07 -3.72
CA ASP A 196 -9.18 10.23 -4.79
C ASP A 196 -9.57 8.84 -4.28
N LEU A 197 -10.38 8.14 -5.06
CA LEU A 197 -10.66 6.73 -4.84
C LEU A 197 -9.42 5.90 -5.16
N ALA A 198 -9.16 4.92 -4.29
CA ALA A 198 -8.07 3.99 -4.46
C ALA A 198 -8.54 2.55 -4.29
N TRP A 199 -7.82 1.62 -4.91
CA TRP A 199 -7.95 0.21 -4.66
C TRP A 199 -6.57 -0.40 -4.46
N GLN A 200 -6.53 -1.52 -3.72
CA GLN A 200 -5.27 -2.20 -3.46
C GLN A 200 -5.42 -3.71 -3.53
N VAL A 201 -4.32 -4.37 -3.83
CA VAL A 201 -4.16 -5.81 -3.66
C VAL A 201 -3.11 -6.01 -2.58
N VAL A 202 -3.40 -6.89 -1.62
CA VAL A 202 -2.52 -7.20 -0.51
C VAL A 202 -2.17 -8.68 -0.53
N ALA A 203 -0.91 -9.00 -0.22
CA ALA A 203 -0.45 -10.37 -0.02
C ALA A 203 0.61 -10.39 1.08
N GLY A 204 0.51 -11.35 1.99
CA GLY A 204 1.41 -11.39 3.12
C GLY A 204 1.36 -12.72 3.85
N THR A 205 2.07 -12.75 4.97
CA THR A 205 2.07 -13.91 5.85
C THR A 205 2.24 -13.48 7.30
N ASP A 206 1.47 -14.09 8.18
CA ASP A 206 1.62 -13.98 9.63
C ASP A 206 2.45 -15.16 10.16
N TYR A 207 3.30 -14.89 11.13
CA TYR A 207 3.93 -15.89 11.98
C TYR A 207 3.54 -15.66 13.42
N TYR A 208 2.82 -16.65 14.02
CA TYR A 208 2.29 -16.58 15.37
C TYR A 208 3.30 -17.08 16.40
N TRP A 209 3.71 -16.21 17.30
CA TRP A 209 4.52 -16.54 18.48
C TRP A 209 3.69 -17.26 19.53
N ASN A 210 2.44 -16.81 19.69
CA ASN A 210 1.42 -17.40 20.52
C ASN A 210 0.03 -17.16 19.87
N PRO A 211 -1.08 -17.73 20.41
CA PRO A 211 -2.41 -17.56 19.80
C PRO A 211 -2.86 -16.12 19.58
N LYS A 212 -2.30 -15.17 20.32
CA LYS A 212 -2.71 -13.75 20.28
C LYS A 212 -1.72 -12.81 19.60
N LEU A 213 -0.43 -13.18 19.52
CA LEU A 213 0.61 -12.31 18.99
C LEU A 213 1.25 -12.93 17.76
N SER A 214 1.28 -12.16 16.68
CA SER A 214 2.02 -12.49 15.46
C SER A 214 2.85 -11.33 14.96
N THR A 215 3.88 -11.67 14.20
CA THR A 215 4.58 -10.76 13.30
C THR A 215 4.13 -11.06 11.88
N PHE A 216 4.10 -10.06 11.03
CA PHE A 216 3.75 -10.26 9.63
C PHE A 216 4.68 -9.51 8.69
N ILE A 217 4.76 -10.00 7.46
CA ILE A 217 5.33 -9.33 6.32
C ILE A 217 4.25 -9.22 5.27
N GLU A 218 4.09 -8.03 4.68
CA GLU A 218 3.02 -7.75 3.74
C GLU A 218 3.54 -6.90 2.59
N TYR A 219 3.12 -7.28 1.40
CA TYR A 219 3.26 -6.51 0.18
C TYR A 219 1.88 -5.97 -0.21
N ARG A 220 1.82 -4.68 -0.59
CA ARG A 220 0.64 -4.00 -1.11
C ARG A 220 0.96 -3.38 -2.45
N TRP A 221 0.08 -3.59 -3.39
CA TRP A 221 0.05 -2.85 -4.63
C TRP A 221 -1.16 -1.92 -4.58
N LEU A 222 -0.89 -0.65 -4.38
CA LEU A 222 -1.89 0.40 -4.31
C LEU A 222 -1.99 1.09 -5.66
N HIS A 223 -3.19 1.24 -6.13
CA HIS A 223 -3.52 1.91 -7.37
C HIS A 223 -4.59 2.97 -7.08
N TYR A 224 -4.41 4.17 -7.57
CA TYR A 224 -5.38 5.24 -7.43
C TYR A 224 -5.70 5.86 -8.76
N THR A 225 -6.98 6.15 -8.97
CA THR A 225 -7.49 6.74 -10.19
C THR A 225 -7.51 8.24 -9.97
N SER A 226 -6.57 8.95 -10.57
CA SER A 226 -6.59 10.41 -10.56
C SER A 226 -7.63 10.89 -11.56
N SER A 227 -8.78 11.33 -11.07
CA SER A 227 -9.86 11.82 -11.93
C SER A 227 -9.73 13.30 -12.32
N GLN A 228 -8.77 14.05 -11.76
CA GLN A 228 -8.74 15.50 -11.93
C GLN A 228 -7.36 16.18 -11.96
N ILE A 229 -6.27 15.50 -12.18
CA ILE A 229 -5.02 16.19 -12.46
C ILE A 229 -4.89 16.34 -13.97
N ASP A 230 -5.31 17.51 -14.46
CA ASP A 230 -5.19 18.00 -15.81
C ASP A 230 -5.88 17.17 -16.91
N THR A 231 -6.76 17.83 -17.65
CA THR A 231 -7.67 17.33 -18.69
C THR A 231 -7.02 16.64 -19.90
N ARG A 232 -5.77 16.18 -19.80
CA ARG A 232 -5.02 15.63 -20.95
C ARG A 232 -4.47 14.23 -20.84
N GLU A 233 -4.33 13.65 -19.67
CA GLU A 233 -3.85 12.25 -19.56
C GLU A 233 -4.36 11.58 -18.29
N ASP A 234 -5.12 10.49 -18.44
CA ASP A 234 -5.44 9.52 -17.38
C ASP A 234 -4.11 8.91 -16.91
N ARG A 235 -3.60 9.34 -15.75
CA ARG A 235 -2.39 8.78 -15.16
C ARG A 235 -2.75 7.83 -14.06
N ASP A 236 -2.61 6.57 -14.37
CA ASP A 236 -2.66 5.50 -13.39
C ASP A 236 -1.37 5.54 -12.57
N LEU A 237 -1.46 6.06 -11.35
CA LEU A 237 -0.34 6.05 -10.42
C LEU A 237 -0.41 4.78 -9.59
N ALA A 238 0.69 4.06 -9.50
CA ALA A 238 0.81 2.84 -8.71
C ALA A 238 1.94 2.96 -7.68
N GLN A 239 1.68 2.42 -6.49
CA GLN A 239 2.67 2.34 -5.42
C GLN A 239 2.84 0.89 -5.00
N HIS A 240 4.09 0.50 -4.76
CA HIS A 240 4.44 -0.78 -4.20
C HIS A 240 4.95 -0.57 -2.78
N LEU A 241 4.22 -1.09 -1.80
CA LEU A 241 4.59 -0.99 -0.40
C LEU A 241 5.00 -2.37 0.10
N LEU A 242 6.17 -2.44 0.72
CA LEU A 242 6.64 -3.63 1.40
C LEU A 242 6.85 -3.31 2.87
N GLY A 243 6.10 -3.94 3.74
CA GLY A 243 6.10 -3.69 5.17
C GLY A 243 6.18 -4.92 6.03
N ALA A 244 6.54 -4.68 7.27
CA ALA A 244 6.50 -5.66 8.34
C ALA A 244 5.82 -5.05 9.57
N GLY A 245 5.19 -5.87 10.39
CA GLY A 245 4.45 -5.37 11.53
C GLY A 245 4.18 -6.40 12.61
N LEU A 246 3.50 -5.92 13.64
CA LEU A 246 3.01 -6.70 14.77
C LEU A 246 1.50 -6.69 14.77
N ARG A 247 0.89 -7.85 15.06
CA ARG A 247 -0.56 -8.01 15.17
C ARG A 247 -0.91 -8.67 16.50
N ILE A 248 -1.90 -8.10 17.18
CA ILE A 248 -2.39 -8.59 18.48
C ILE A 248 -3.87 -8.92 18.33
N HIS A 249 -4.24 -10.15 18.67
CA HIS A 249 -5.62 -10.64 18.74
C HIS A 249 -6.17 -10.56 20.18
N PHE A 250 -7.42 -10.19 20.30
CA PHE A 250 -8.10 -9.98 21.57
C PHE A 250 -8.96 -11.17 21.98
#